data_b3b99db7a82ffe06daffa1ef7d6033ca
#
_entry.id   b3b99db7a82ffe06daffa1ef7d6033ca
#
_cell.length_a   1.000
_cell.length_b   1.000
_cell.length_c   1.000
_cell.angle_alpha   90.00
_cell.angle_beta   90.00
_cell.angle_gamma   90.00
#
_symmetry.space_group_name_H-M   'P 1'
#
loop_
_entity.id
_entity.type
_entity.pdbx_description
1 polymer ?
#
loop_
_entity_poly.entity_id
_entity_poly.type
_entity_poly.pdbx_seq_one_letter_code
_entity_poly.pdbx_strand_id
1 'polypeptide(L)'
;MKKFGRSYRLVIDPKDGGDLIVIQLPLTINFTVQRDTQASLNHLDIDIYNLSETQRNRIFQDRFVRNDRTITFEAGYDSLSMIYTGNIFYANSWRKGTEIVTTISALAGLYDISQKMTFQTLSSGSSIKEVLEFLVGELTKGSETLARGAVGDFPEVLQRATALNGNTYDLIKKYSGGNVFVDNGKVFVLKDSEVIPGDLPLLSPETGLLDTPRRDAAYLTVNTLFEPRVTISQMVELQSSVLPVYNGSYKVIGINHQGTISSAVGGQCRSIFKLLTGTTIFGGYKEVNG
;
A
#
# COMPACT_ATOMS: atom_id res chain seq x y z
N MET A 1 3.54 -22.12 9.49
CA MET A 1 2.27 -21.80 8.79
C MET A 1 2.28 -22.52 7.44
N LYS A 2 1.23 -23.26 7.07
CA LYS A 2 1.14 -23.89 5.75
C LYS A 2 0.81 -22.82 4.70
N LYS A 3 1.67 -22.62 3.72
CA LYS A 3 1.45 -21.67 2.61
C LYS A 3 0.78 -22.37 1.40
N PHE A 4 -0.39 -22.99 1.64
CA PHE A 4 -1.23 -23.67 0.64
C PHE A 4 -2.66 -23.15 0.73
N GLY A 5 -3.46 -23.31 -0.34
CA GLY A 5 -4.86 -22.92 -0.33
C GLY A 5 -5.05 -21.40 -0.27
N ARG A 6 -4.38 -20.69 -1.16
CA ARG A 6 -4.56 -19.24 -1.28
C ARG A 6 -6.00 -18.88 -1.58
N SER A 7 -6.50 -17.89 -0.87
CA SER A 7 -7.82 -17.31 -1.07
C SER A 7 -7.75 -15.79 -1.15
N TYR A 8 -8.80 -15.18 -1.66
CA TYR A 8 -8.91 -13.74 -1.79
C TYR A 8 -10.34 -13.27 -1.65
N ARG A 9 -10.50 -12.01 -1.33
CA ARG A 9 -11.75 -11.28 -1.36
C ARG A 9 -11.49 -9.89 -1.94
N LEU A 10 -12.22 -9.57 -3.00
CA LEU A 10 -12.20 -8.27 -3.63
C LEU A 10 -13.57 -7.62 -3.41
N VAL A 11 -13.58 -6.44 -2.84
CA VAL A 11 -14.80 -5.67 -2.59
C VAL A 11 -14.73 -4.39 -3.40
N ILE A 12 -15.71 -4.17 -4.26
CA ILE A 12 -15.81 -2.99 -5.12
C ILE A 12 -17.11 -2.26 -4.79
N ASP A 13 -17.00 -0.97 -4.50
CA ASP A 13 -18.15 -0.07 -4.46
C ASP A 13 -18.26 0.64 -5.81
N PRO A 14 -19.26 0.31 -6.63
CA PRO A 14 -19.43 0.88 -7.97
C PRO A 14 -19.98 2.31 -7.96
N LYS A 15 -20.39 2.82 -6.79
CA LYS A 15 -21.01 4.16 -6.62
C LYS A 15 -22.24 4.41 -7.52
N ASP A 16 -22.99 3.34 -7.80
CA ASP A 16 -24.22 3.38 -8.60
C ASP A 16 -25.51 3.32 -7.77
N GLY A 17 -25.39 3.37 -6.44
CA GLY A 17 -26.49 3.25 -5.48
C GLY A 17 -26.96 1.81 -5.23
N GLY A 18 -26.33 0.82 -5.86
CA GLY A 18 -26.57 -0.60 -5.62
C GLY A 18 -25.62 -1.22 -4.60
N ASP A 19 -25.78 -2.51 -4.34
CA ASP A 19 -24.96 -3.27 -3.40
C ASP A 19 -23.49 -3.32 -3.83
N LEU A 20 -22.60 -3.51 -2.86
CA LEU A 20 -21.19 -3.79 -3.08
C LEU A 20 -21.00 -5.06 -3.92
N ILE A 21 -20.05 -5.04 -4.84
CA ILE A 21 -19.67 -6.19 -5.63
C ILE A 21 -18.57 -6.94 -4.89
N VAL A 22 -18.86 -8.17 -4.46
CA VAL A 22 -17.89 -9.04 -3.81
C VAL A 22 -17.45 -10.12 -4.80
N ILE A 23 -16.14 -10.22 -5.03
CA ILE A 23 -15.51 -11.17 -5.94
C ILE A 23 -14.54 -12.03 -5.13
N GLN A 24 -14.65 -13.35 -5.27
CA GLN A 24 -13.84 -14.32 -4.55
C GLN A 24 -13.75 -15.63 -5.35
N LEU A 25 -13.06 -16.63 -4.82
CA LEU A 25 -13.09 -17.96 -5.43
C LEU A 25 -14.55 -18.42 -5.66
N PRO A 26 -14.84 -19.13 -6.76
CA PRO A 26 -13.89 -19.83 -7.65
C PRO A 26 -13.33 -18.98 -8.79
N LEU A 27 -13.66 -17.70 -8.92
CA LEU A 27 -13.12 -16.87 -10.00
C LEU A 27 -11.60 -16.78 -9.92
N THR A 28 -10.95 -16.82 -11.07
CA THR A 28 -9.50 -16.68 -11.19
C THR A 28 -9.13 -15.21 -11.27
N ILE A 29 -8.06 -14.83 -10.57
CA ILE A 29 -7.46 -13.50 -10.68
C ILE A 29 -5.97 -13.60 -10.94
N ASN A 30 -5.45 -12.66 -11.75
CA ASN A 30 -4.03 -12.29 -11.81
C ASN A 30 -3.89 -10.89 -11.26
N PHE A 31 -2.90 -10.65 -10.41
CA PHE A 31 -2.76 -9.35 -9.78
C PHE A 31 -1.31 -8.92 -9.60
N THR A 32 -1.13 -7.61 -9.55
CA THR A 32 0.09 -6.93 -9.12
C THR A 32 -0.30 -5.79 -8.20
N VAL A 33 0.22 -5.79 -6.98
CA VAL A 33 0.07 -4.72 -5.99
C VAL A 33 1.44 -4.15 -5.70
N GLN A 34 1.66 -2.88 -6.01
CA GLN A 34 2.91 -2.18 -5.71
C GLN A 34 2.67 -1.15 -4.62
N ARG A 35 3.44 -1.25 -3.54
CA ARG A 35 3.43 -0.36 -2.40
C ARG A 35 4.85 0.07 -2.10
N ASP A 36 5.07 1.38 -1.91
CA ASP A 36 6.42 1.93 -1.70
C ASP A 36 6.34 3.24 -0.92
N THR A 37 7.30 3.52 -0.04
CA THR A 37 7.38 4.78 0.70
C THR A 37 7.80 5.95 -0.18
N GLN A 38 8.42 5.70 -1.33
CA GLN A 38 8.95 6.71 -2.24
C GLN A 38 8.04 6.95 -3.45
N ALA A 39 7.13 6.03 -3.77
CA ALA A 39 6.19 6.18 -4.86
C ALA A 39 5.19 7.32 -4.57
N SER A 40 4.75 8.01 -5.60
CA SER A 40 3.72 9.05 -5.43
C SER A 40 2.39 8.45 -4.96
N LEU A 41 2.00 7.28 -5.49
CA LEU A 41 0.79 6.54 -5.08
C LEU A 41 1.04 5.04 -5.24
N ASN A 42 0.57 4.27 -4.27
CA ASN A 42 0.51 2.82 -4.37
C ASN A 42 -0.55 2.41 -5.39
N HIS A 43 -0.29 1.35 -6.15
CA HIS A 43 -1.23 0.94 -7.19
C HIS A 43 -1.52 -0.56 -7.20
N LEU A 44 -2.70 -0.89 -7.73
CA LEU A 44 -3.18 -2.23 -8.00
C LEU A 44 -3.54 -2.34 -9.47
N ASP A 45 -3.01 -3.38 -10.13
CA ASP A 45 -3.52 -3.90 -11.39
C ASP A 45 -4.03 -5.33 -11.16
N ILE A 46 -5.26 -5.60 -11.59
CA ILE A 46 -5.87 -6.91 -11.42
C ILE A 46 -6.69 -7.30 -12.64
N ASP A 47 -6.46 -8.52 -13.14
CA ASP A 47 -7.26 -9.17 -14.17
C ASP A 47 -8.16 -10.22 -13.51
N ILE A 48 -9.46 -10.13 -13.77
CA ILE A 48 -10.48 -11.04 -13.24
C ILE A 48 -11.11 -11.78 -14.40
N TYR A 49 -11.12 -13.11 -14.32
CA TYR A 49 -11.60 -13.97 -15.39
C TYR A 49 -13.08 -14.30 -15.19
N ASN A 50 -13.86 -14.15 -16.28
CA ASN A 50 -15.24 -14.59 -16.39
C ASN A 50 -16.23 -13.97 -15.40
N LEU A 51 -16.06 -12.67 -15.08
CA LEU A 51 -17.09 -11.89 -14.39
C LEU A 51 -18.40 -11.89 -15.18
N SER A 52 -19.54 -11.90 -14.49
CA SER A 52 -20.85 -11.76 -15.10
C SER A 52 -20.98 -10.43 -15.85
N GLU A 53 -21.81 -10.39 -16.89
CA GLU A 53 -22.05 -9.17 -17.65
C GLU A 53 -22.56 -8.02 -16.77
N THR A 54 -23.49 -8.32 -15.87
CA THR A 54 -24.03 -7.34 -14.92
C THR A 54 -22.93 -6.73 -14.05
N GLN A 55 -22.02 -7.54 -13.50
CA GLN A 55 -20.92 -7.03 -12.70
C GLN A 55 -19.94 -6.19 -13.55
N ARG A 56 -19.58 -6.66 -14.74
CA ARG A 56 -18.68 -5.92 -15.65
C ARG A 56 -19.23 -4.54 -15.99
N ASN A 57 -20.52 -4.44 -16.31
CA ASN A 57 -21.13 -3.16 -16.67
C ASN A 57 -21.17 -2.18 -15.49
N ARG A 58 -21.38 -2.66 -14.26
CA ARG A 58 -21.36 -1.84 -13.05
C ARG A 58 -19.93 -1.35 -12.67
N ILE A 59 -18.91 -2.14 -12.99
CA ILE A 59 -17.51 -1.81 -12.67
C ILE A 59 -16.88 -0.92 -13.76
N PHE A 60 -17.39 -0.95 -15.00
CA PHE A 60 -16.80 -0.24 -16.13
C PHE A 60 -16.40 1.20 -15.77
N GLN A 61 -15.14 1.54 -16.01
CA GLN A 61 -14.56 2.84 -15.70
C GLN A 61 -13.61 3.30 -16.80
N ASP A 62 -13.95 4.41 -17.45
CA ASP A 62 -13.05 5.10 -18.38
C ASP A 62 -12.07 5.98 -17.59
N ARG A 63 -10.81 6.05 -18.05
CA ARG A 63 -9.75 6.87 -17.44
C ARG A 63 -10.09 8.36 -17.36
N PHE A 64 -10.92 8.84 -18.26
CA PHE A 64 -11.27 10.26 -18.38
C PHE A 64 -12.52 10.65 -17.59
N VAL A 65 -13.22 9.68 -17.02
CA VAL A 65 -14.46 9.91 -16.25
C VAL A 65 -14.21 9.60 -14.79
N ARG A 66 -14.42 10.60 -13.93
CA ARG A 66 -14.38 10.41 -12.49
C ARG A 66 -15.69 9.80 -11.98
N ASN A 67 -15.62 8.68 -11.30
CA ASN A 67 -16.77 8.01 -10.68
C ASN A 67 -16.57 7.62 -9.22
N ASP A 68 -15.51 8.05 -8.58
CA ASP A 68 -15.18 7.81 -7.15
C ASP A 68 -15.33 6.34 -6.66
N ARG A 69 -15.28 5.38 -7.61
CA ARG A 69 -15.38 3.95 -7.30
C ARG A 69 -14.19 3.51 -6.46
N THR A 70 -14.48 2.68 -5.47
CA THR A 70 -13.44 2.16 -4.58
C THR A 70 -13.27 0.66 -4.69
N ILE A 71 -12.07 0.20 -4.39
CA ILE A 71 -11.71 -1.21 -4.39
C ILE A 71 -10.88 -1.53 -3.15
N THR A 72 -11.24 -2.62 -2.47
CA THR A 72 -10.45 -3.20 -1.39
C THR A 72 -10.09 -4.63 -1.75
N PHE A 73 -8.82 -4.98 -1.63
CA PHE A 73 -8.28 -6.29 -1.95
C PHE A 73 -7.64 -6.94 -0.73
N GLU A 74 -8.23 -8.04 -0.33
CA GLU A 74 -7.74 -8.91 0.75
C GLU A 74 -7.28 -10.24 0.16
N ALA A 75 -6.14 -10.74 0.60
CA ALA A 75 -5.64 -12.05 0.16
C ALA A 75 -4.86 -12.73 1.28
N GLY A 76 -4.78 -14.05 1.22
CA GLY A 76 -4.08 -14.83 2.24
C GLY A 76 -4.20 -16.32 2.03
N TYR A 77 -3.98 -17.05 3.12
CA TYR A 77 -4.14 -18.50 3.19
C TYR A 77 -5.30 -18.87 4.11
N ASP A 78 -5.06 -19.18 5.37
CA ASP A 78 -6.10 -19.51 6.36
C ASP A 78 -6.88 -18.26 6.80
N SER A 79 -6.25 -17.09 6.76
CA SER A 79 -6.86 -15.79 7.02
C SER A 79 -6.50 -14.82 5.93
N LEU A 80 -7.42 -13.88 5.64
CA LEU A 80 -7.19 -12.81 4.67
C LEU A 80 -6.59 -11.60 5.37
N SER A 81 -5.59 -10.99 4.74
CA SER A 81 -5.04 -9.70 5.12
C SER A 81 -5.36 -8.69 4.03
N MET A 82 -5.70 -7.46 4.42
CA MET A 82 -5.85 -6.37 3.46
C MET A 82 -4.48 -6.03 2.88
N ILE A 83 -4.34 -6.16 1.57
CA ILE A 83 -3.09 -5.86 0.85
C ILE A 83 -3.21 -4.63 -0.02
N TYR A 84 -4.43 -4.12 -0.25
CA TYR A 84 -4.64 -2.90 -1.00
C TYR A 84 -6.03 -2.30 -0.76
N THR A 85 -6.12 -0.97 -0.77
CA THR A 85 -7.37 -0.21 -0.92
C THR A 85 -7.10 1.07 -1.69
N GLY A 86 -8.06 1.52 -2.52
CA GLY A 86 -7.90 2.73 -3.34
C GLY A 86 -9.08 3.02 -4.26
N ASN A 87 -8.88 4.00 -5.14
CA ASN A 87 -9.87 4.42 -6.12
C ASN A 87 -9.59 3.78 -7.49
N ILE A 88 -10.62 3.23 -8.11
CA ILE A 88 -10.55 2.72 -9.49
C ILE A 88 -10.49 3.91 -10.44
N PHE A 89 -9.48 3.94 -11.31
CA PHE A 89 -9.38 4.94 -12.38
C PHE A 89 -9.57 4.33 -13.78
N TYR A 90 -9.48 2.99 -13.87
CA TYR A 90 -9.72 2.27 -15.12
C TYR A 90 -10.27 0.90 -14.82
N ALA A 91 -11.33 0.50 -15.53
CA ALA A 91 -11.87 -0.85 -15.54
C ALA A 91 -12.52 -1.14 -16.90
N ASN A 92 -12.03 -2.15 -17.59
CA ASN A 92 -12.54 -2.54 -18.89
C ASN A 92 -12.49 -4.07 -19.06
N SER A 93 -13.32 -4.58 -19.94
CA SER A 93 -13.41 -6.01 -20.23
C SER A 93 -13.21 -6.28 -21.72
N TRP A 94 -12.48 -7.35 -22.01
CA TRP A 94 -12.30 -7.83 -23.37
C TRP A 94 -12.32 -9.35 -23.43
N ARG A 95 -12.52 -9.88 -24.62
CA ARG A 95 -12.51 -11.31 -24.88
C ARG A 95 -11.08 -11.77 -25.18
N LYS A 96 -10.63 -12.80 -24.47
CA LYS A 96 -9.33 -13.47 -24.68
C LYS A 96 -9.60 -14.96 -24.94
N GLY A 97 -9.65 -15.34 -26.20
CA GLY A 97 -10.03 -16.69 -26.58
C GLY A 97 -11.48 -16.99 -26.20
N THR A 98 -11.69 -18.00 -25.36
CA THR A 98 -13.00 -18.39 -24.83
C THR A 98 -13.40 -17.65 -23.55
N GLU A 99 -12.45 -16.94 -22.93
CA GLU A 99 -12.66 -16.26 -21.65
C GLU A 99 -12.90 -14.76 -21.84
N ILE A 100 -13.57 -14.15 -20.87
CA ILE A 100 -13.69 -12.70 -20.75
C ILE A 100 -12.81 -12.26 -19.58
N VAL A 101 -11.89 -11.36 -19.86
CA VAL A 101 -10.99 -10.78 -18.87
C VAL A 101 -11.42 -9.36 -18.56
N THR A 102 -11.60 -9.05 -17.29
CA THR A 102 -11.85 -7.70 -16.78
C THR A 102 -10.60 -7.21 -16.09
N THR A 103 -9.95 -6.18 -16.63
CA THR A 103 -8.81 -5.52 -16.00
C THR A 103 -9.29 -4.32 -15.23
N ILE A 104 -8.81 -4.19 -14.00
CA ILE A 104 -9.04 -3.04 -13.12
C ILE A 104 -7.68 -2.48 -12.73
N SER A 105 -7.53 -1.16 -12.85
CA SER A 105 -6.38 -0.41 -12.34
C SER A 105 -6.87 0.61 -11.30
N ALA A 106 -6.19 0.65 -10.16
CA ALA A 106 -6.56 1.51 -9.04
C ALA A 106 -5.34 2.19 -8.41
N LEU A 107 -5.54 3.39 -7.87
CA LEU A 107 -4.53 4.19 -7.15
C LEU A 107 -5.01 4.52 -5.74
N ALA A 108 -4.12 4.39 -4.76
CA ALA A 108 -4.45 4.66 -3.37
C ALA A 108 -4.69 6.16 -3.14
N GLY A 109 -5.89 6.52 -2.64
CA GLY A 109 -6.24 7.89 -2.30
C GLY A 109 -6.23 8.88 -3.46
N LEU A 110 -6.40 8.42 -4.70
CA LEU A 110 -6.25 9.23 -5.92
C LEU A 110 -6.96 10.57 -5.86
N TYR A 111 -8.25 10.56 -5.51
CA TYR A 111 -9.06 11.78 -5.56
C TYR A 111 -8.79 12.69 -4.36
N ASP A 112 -8.63 12.15 -3.17
CA ASP A 112 -8.30 12.93 -1.98
C ASP A 112 -6.97 13.65 -2.13
N ILE A 113 -5.94 12.92 -2.58
CA ILE A 113 -4.59 13.45 -2.79
C ILE A 113 -4.55 14.51 -3.87
N SER A 114 -5.27 14.31 -4.97
CA SER A 114 -5.23 15.25 -6.10
C SER A 114 -6.07 16.51 -5.91
N GLN A 115 -7.11 16.46 -5.08
CA GLN A 115 -8.13 17.53 -5.06
C GLN A 115 -8.28 18.26 -3.75
N LYS A 116 -7.88 17.67 -2.61
CA LYS A 116 -8.04 18.35 -1.33
C LYS A 116 -7.10 19.53 -1.21
N MET A 117 -7.67 20.68 -0.84
CA MET A 117 -6.97 21.95 -0.67
C MET A 117 -7.08 22.42 0.78
N THR A 118 -6.02 22.99 1.30
CA THR A 118 -5.98 23.61 2.64
C THR A 118 -5.71 25.09 2.52
N PHE A 119 -6.50 25.88 3.24
CA PHE A 119 -6.40 27.34 3.37
C PHE A 119 -6.48 27.70 4.84
N GLN A 120 -5.34 27.78 5.53
CA GLN A 120 -5.27 28.03 6.98
C GLN A 120 -4.02 28.83 7.33
N THR A 121 -4.12 29.73 8.30
CA THR A 121 -2.94 30.40 8.87
C THR A 121 -2.65 29.82 10.24
N LEU A 122 -1.40 29.40 10.44
CA LEU A 122 -0.90 28.89 11.72
C LEU A 122 0.00 29.93 12.39
N SER A 123 -0.06 29.99 13.72
CA SER A 123 0.74 30.91 14.53
C SER A 123 2.22 30.51 14.54
N SER A 124 3.10 31.48 14.80
CA SER A 124 4.49 31.20 15.16
C SER A 124 4.55 30.35 16.44
N GLY A 125 5.55 29.47 16.52
CA GLY A 125 5.74 28.56 17.66
C GLY A 125 5.00 27.22 17.54
N SER A 126 4.08 27.04 16.58
CA SER A 126 3.50 25.71 16.29
C SER A 126 4.59 24.74 15.85
N SER A 127 4.61 23.52 16.38
CA SER A 127 5.55 22.49 15.95
C SER A 127 5.22 21.97 14.55
N ILE A 128 6.23 21.55 13.80
CA ILE A 128 6.01 20.93 12.48
C ILE A 128 5.15 19.66 12.63
N LYS A 129 5.28 18.92 13.72
CA LYS A 129 4.42 17.77 14.02
C LYS A 129 2.95 18.16 14.07
N GLU A 130 2.58 19.23 14.81
CA GLU A 130 1.20 19.74 14.88
C GLU A 130 0.68 20.18 13.50
N VAL A 131 1.54 20.82 12.69
CA VAL A 131 1.21 21.19 11.31
C VAL A 131 0.89 19.94 10.47
N LEU A 132 1.71 18.89 10.57
CA LEU A 132 1.52 17.65 9.82
C LEU A 132 0.28 16.87 10.30
N GLU A 133 0.03 16.80 11.60
CA GLU A 133 -1.17 16.18 12.16
C GLU A 133 -2.44 16.91 11.71
N PHE A 134 -2.43 18.23 11.67
CA PHE A 134 -3.53 19.03 11.13
C PHE A 134 -3.75 18.73 9.63
N LEU A 135 -2.69 18.76 8.82
CA LEU A 135 -2.79 18.52 7.37
C LEU A 135 -3.24 17.08 7.06
N VAL A 136 -2.73 16.08 7.78
CA VAL A 136 -3.20 14.69 7.66
C VAL A 136 -4.68 14.61 8.02
N GLY A 137 -5.11 15.35 9.06
CA GLY A 137 -6.52 15.46 9.44
C GLY A 137 -7.40 16.03 8.33
N GLU A 138 -6.98 17.12 7.69
CA GLU A 138 -7.71 17.72 6.58
C GLU A 138 -7.71 16.82 5.34
N LEU A 139 -6.60 16.12 5.06
CA LEU A 139 -6.50 15.17 3.95
C LEU A 139 -7.45 13.96 4.12
N THR A 140 -7.60 13.47 5.34
CA THR A 140 -8.42 12.27 5.62
C THR A 140 -9.87 12.57 5.96
N LYS A 141 -10.21 13.83 6.22
CA LYS A 141 -11.56 14.27 6.59
C LYS A 141 -12.58 13.94 5.48
N GLY A 142 -13.59 13.14 5.82
CA GLY A 142 -14.63 12.73 4.87
C GLY A 142 -14.15 11.86 3.71
N SER A 143 -12.94 11.30 3.80
CA SER A 143 -12.43 10.34 2.83
C SER A 143 -12.99 8.94 3.10
N GLU A 144 -13.35 8.22 2.06
CA GLU A 144 -13.74 6.81 2.14
C GLU A 144 -12.56 5.84 1.95
N THR A 145 -11.46 6.35 1.39
CA THR A 145 -10.28 5.54 1.06
C THR A 145 -9.07 5.86 1.91
N LEU A 146 -9.08 7.00 2.61
CA LEU A 146 -7.97 7.44 3.45
C LEU A 146 -8.38 7.61 4.90
N ALA A 147 -7.56 7.10 5.81
CA ALA A 147 -7.63 7.31 7.25
C ALA A 147 -6.31 7.86 7.77
N ARG A 148 -6.31 8.38 9.00
CA ARG A 148 -5.08 8.79 9.67
C ARG A 148 -4.21 7.59 9.98
N GLY A 149 -2.93 7.70 9.66
CA GLY A 149 -1.86 6.82 10.13
C GLY A 149 -0.98 7.55 11.14
N ALA A 150 0.18 6.99 11.43
CA ALA A 150 1.14 7.56 12.36
C ALA A 150 1.84 8.79 11.75
N VAL A 151 2.07 9.81 12.61
CA VAL A 151 2.94 10.96 12.33
C VAL A 151 4.15 10.88 13.26
N GLY A 152 5.32 10.85 12.67
CA GLY A 152 6.61 10.75 13.35
C GLY A 152 6.99 11.97 14.15
N ASP A 153 8.24 12.01 14.53
CA ASP A 153 8.81 13.08 15.36
C ASP A 153 9.41 14.19 14.49
N PHE A 154 8.77 15.37 14.50
CA PHE A 154 9.20 16.57 13.80
C PHE A 154 9.26 17.72 14.82
N PRO A 155 10.39 17.83 15.57
CA PRO A 155 10.51 18.77 16.70
C PRO A 155 10.70 20.22 16.27
N GLU A 156 10.95 20.48 14.99
CA GLU A 156 11.13 21.84 14.48
C GLU A 156 9.85 22.65 14.67
N VAL A 157 9.99 23.98 14.86
CA VAL A 157 8.86 24.88 15.06
C VAL A 157 8.82 25.98 13.98
N LEU A 158 7.61 26.48 13.70
CA LEU A 158 7.40 27.61 12.82
C LEU A 158 7.95 28.88 13.47
N GLN A 159 8.96 29.50 12.83
CA GLN A 159 9.60 30.73 13.34
C GLN A 159 8.69 31.97 13.20
N ARG A 160 7.70 31.92 12.34
CA ARG A 160 6.72 32.99 12.07
C ARG A 160 5.37 32.45 11.73
N ALA A 161 4.33 33.28 11.88
CA ALA A 161 3.00 32.93 11.39
C ALA A 161 3.07 32.55 9.90
N THR A 162 2.49 31.41 9.55
CA THR A 162 2.64 30.80 8.22
C THR A 162 1.27 30.47 7.65
N ALA A 163 1.00 30.96 6.44
CA ALA A 163 -0.20 30.61 5.68
C ALA A 163 0.03 29.27 4.96
N LEU A 164 -0.81 28.30 5.27
CA LEU A 164 -0.94 27.05 4.51
C LEU A 164 -1.94 27.30 3.39
N ASN A 165 -1.50 27.29 2.16
CA ASN A 165 -2.32 27.55 0.98
C ASN A 165 -1.89 26.64 -0.16
N GLY A 166 -2.77 25.74 -0.59
CA GLY A 166 -2.52 24.85 -1.71
C GLY A 166 -3.02 23.41 -1.49
N ASN A 167 -2.56 22.52 -2.36
CA ASN A 167 -2.89 21.10 -2.25
C ASN A 167 -2.40 20.53 -0.92
N THR A 168 -3.30 19.87 -0.19
CA THR A 168 -3.04 19.38 1.16
C THR A 168 -1.89 18.37 1.20
N TYR A 169 -1.83 17.45 0.25
CA TYR A 169 -0.77 16.42 0.19
C TYR A 169 0.60 17.04 -0.15
N ASP A 170 0.64 18.02 -1.05
CA ASP A 170 1.87 18.74 -1.37
C ASP A 170 2.38 19.56 -0.17
N LEU A 171 1.46 20.12 0.64
CA LEU A 171 1.83 20.75 1.90
C LEU A 171 2.42 19.74 2.88
N ILE A 172 1.82 18.55 3.03
CA ILE A 172 2.40 17.49 3.86
C ILE A 172 3.81 17.12 3.36
N LYS A 173 3.99 16.92 2.07
CA LYS A 173 5.33 16.66 1.47
C LYS A 173 6.32 17.75 1.81
N LYS A 174 5.93 19.00 1.67
CA LYS A 174 6.79 20.16 1.94
C LYS A 174 7.26 20.20 3.39
N TYR A 175 6.34 20.06 4.35
CA TYR A 175 6.66 20.20 5.79
C TYR A 175 7.30 18.93 6.37
N SER A 176 7.05 17.76 5.79
CA SER A 176 7.71 16.52 6.19
C SER A 176 9.07 16.29 5.52
N GLY A 177 9.49 17.16 4.58
CA GLY A 177 10.69 16.91 3.78
C GLY A 177 10.57 15.70 2.84
N GLY A 178 9.35 15.37 2.39
CA GLY A 178 9.06 14.24 1.52
C GLY A 178 8.74 12.93 2.25
N ASN A 179 8.77 12.92 3.58
CA ASN A 179 8.55 11.71 4.41
C ASN A 179 7.05 11.39 4.58
N VAL A 180 6.30 11.26 3.49
CA VAL A 180 4.86 10.92 3.49
C VAL A 180 4.58 9.82 2.48
N PHE A 181 3.76 8.86 2.88
CA PHE A 181 3.25 7.81 2.00
C PHE A 181 1.86 7.35 2.45
N VAL A 182 1.17 6.67 1.54
CA VAL A 182 -0.13 6.05 1.83
C VAL A 182 0.02 4.55 1.74
N ASP A 183 -0.35 3.81 2.78
CA ASP A 183 -0.35 2.36 2.77
C ASP A 183 -1.64 1.80 3.39
N ASN A 184 -2.28 0.85 2.69
CA ASN A 184 -3.55 0.23 3.10
C ASN A 184 -4.59 1.26 3.56
N GLY A 185 -4.75 2.35 2.80
CA GLY A 185 -5.71 3.41 3.09
C GLY A 185 -5.37 4.30 4.28
N LYS A 186 -4.15 4.26 4.80
CA LYS A 186 -3.70 5.15 5.87
C LYS A 186 -2.58 6.06 5.38
N VAL A 187 -2.64 7.33 5.78
CA VAL A 187 -1.60 8.33 5.48
C VAL A 187 -0.58 8.34 6.59
N PHE A 188 0.64 7.99 6.28
CA PHE A 188 1.76 7.97 7.22
C PHE A 188 2.73 9.10 6.92
N VAL A 189 3.30 9.70 7.95
CA VAL A 189 4.37 10.70 7.85
C VAL A 189 5.51 10.25 8.74
N LEU A 190 6.46 9.47 8.19
CA LEU A 190 7.49 8.79 8.96
C LEU A 190 8.86 8.98 8.30
N LYS A 191 9.87 9.36 9.09
CA LYS A 191 11.27 9.40 8.66
C LYS A 191 11.80 8.00 8.37
N ASP A 192 12.90 7.90 7.65
CA ASP A 192 13.55 6.61 7.36
C ASP A 192 13.96 5.84 8.62
N SER A 193 14.31 6.56 9.70
CA SER A 193 14.66 5.99 11.01
C SER A 193 13.45 5.57 11.85
N GLU A 194 12.22 5.84 11.41
CA GLU A 194 10.99 5.56 12.17
C GLU A 194 10.26 4.37 11.58
N VAL A 195 9.69 3.53 12.45
CA VAL A 195 8.96 2.30 12.07
C VAL A 195 7.62 2.24 12.79
N ILE A 196 6.68 1.51 12.21
CA ILE A 196 5.39 1.21 12.80
C ILE A 196 5.57 -0.03 13.69
N PRO A 197 5.06 -0.02 14.94
CA PRO A 197 5.09 -1.20 15.79
C PRO A 197 4.26 -2.33 15.19
N GLY A 198 4.69 -3.55 15.42
CA GLY A 198 4.02 -4.76 14.94
C GLY A 198 4.85 -6.00 15.18
N ASP A 199 4.33 -7.13 14.71
CA ASP A 199 5.09 -8.38 14.72
C ASP A 199 6.38 -8.20 13.90
N LEU A 200 7.40 -9.00 14.24
CA LEU A 200 8.66 -9.07 13.49
C LEU A 200 8.66 -10.35 12.63
N PRO A 201 8.11 -10.32 11.42
CA PRO A 201 8.06 -11.50 10.56
C PRO A 201 9.47 -11.96 10.18
N LEU A 202 9.70 -13.27 10.30
CA LEU A 202 10.95 -13.90 9.88
C LEU A 202 10.88 -14.26 8.40
N LEU A 203 11.85 -13.78 7.62
CA LEU A 203 12.05 -14.11 6.21
C LEU A 203 13.25 -15.06 6.11
N SER A 204 12.97 -16.37 6.06
CA SER A 204 13.98 -17.41 5.99
C SER A 204 13.58 -18.48 4.97
N PRO A 205 14.48 -19.41 4.57
CA PRO A 205 14.11 -20.52 3.69
C PRO A 205 12.92 -21.32 4.22
N GLU A 206 12.83 -21.53 5.55
CA GLU A 206 11.75 -22.29 6.20
C GLU A 206 10.42 -21.53 6.16
N THR A 207 10.46 -20.19 6.15
CA THR A 207 9.26 -19.34 6.05
C THR A 207 8.92 -18.94 4.62
N GLY A 208 9.74 -19.36 3.65
CA GLY A 208 9.46 -19.19 2.23
C GLY A 208 10.29 -18.14 1.49
N LEU A 209 11.49 -17.85 1.96
CA LEU A 209 12.49 -17.12 1.20
C LEU A 209 12.86 -17.96 -0.05
N LEU A 210 12.67 -17.40 -1.25
CA LEU A 210 12.84 -18.12 -2.52
C LEU A 210 14.25 -17.99 -3.09
N ASP A 211 14.81 -16.79 -2.98
CA ASP A 211 16.08 -16.44 -3.61
C ASP A 211 17.05 -15.87 -2.59
N THR A 212 18.31 -15.76 -3.00
CA THR A 212 19.33 -15.05 -2.25
C THR A 212 19.04 -13.54 -2.25
N PRO A 213 19.09 -12.86 -1.09
CA PRO A 213 18.91 -11.41 -1.03
C PRO A 213 19.87 -10.69 -1.97
N ARG A 214 19.36 -9.74 -2.75
CA ARG A 214 20.17 -8.90 -3.66
C ARG A 214 20.31 -7.52 -3.07
N ARG A 215 21.55 -7.08 -2.92
CA ARG A 215 21.83 -5.71 -2.49
C ARG A 215 21.83 -4.78 -3.70
N ASP A 216 21.08 -3.71 -3.59
CA ASP A 216 21.23 -2.49 -4.35
C ASP A 216 21.76 -1.39 -3.42
N ALA A 217 22.12 -0.22 -3.92
CA ALA A 217 22.88 0.80 -3.15
C ALA A 217 22.35 1.03 -1.72
N ALA A 218 21.06 1.28 -1.58
CA ALA A 218 20.44 1.66 -0.30
C ALA A 218 19.49 0.59 0.29
N TYR A 219 19.22 -0.50 -0.41
CA TYR A 219 18.26 -1.52 0.03
C TYR A 219 18.64 -2.93 -0.40
N LEU A 220 18.02 -3.91 0.27
CA LEU A 220 18.03 -5.30 -0.14
C LEU A 220 16.70 -5.62 -0.82
N THR A 221 16.75 -6.32 -1.95
CA THR A 221 15.58 -6.94 -2.57
C THR A 221 15.50 -8.39 -2.15
N VAL A 222 14.35 -8.79 -1.62
CA VAL A 222 14.10 -10.13 -1.08
C VAL A 222 12.85 -10.71 -1.70
N ASN A 223 12.94 -11.89 -2.33
CA ASN A 223 11.82 -12.62 -2.91
C ASN A 223 11.34 -13.73 -1.97
N THR A 224 10.05 -13.77 -1.71
CA THR A 224 9.43 -14.80 -0.87
C THR A 224 8.20 -15.41 -1.52
N LEU A 225 7.77 -16.57 -1.03
CA LEU A 225 6.38 -17.01 -1.22
C LEU A 225 5.45 -15.90 -0.75
N PHE A 226 4.24 -15.87 -1.30
CA PHE A 226 3.27 -14.83 -0.97
C PHE A 226 3.12 -14.64 0.54
N GLU A 227 3.44 -13.44 1.04
CA GLU A 227 3.37 -13.08 2.45
C GLU A 227 2.60 -11.77 2.61
N PRO A 228 1.27 -11.85 2.75
CA PRO A 228 0.40 -10.67 2.76
C PRO A 228 0.38 -9.90 4.08
N ARG A 229 0.94 -10.46 5.16
CA ARG A 229 0.87 -9.86 6.51
C ARG A 229 1.89 -8.74 6.74
N VAL A 230 2.92 -8.67 5.89
CA VAL A 230 3.95 -7.63 5.98
C VAL A 230 3.42 -6.31 5.45
N THR A 231 3.64 -5.23 6.20
CA THR A 231 3.24 -3.87 5.85
C THR A 231 4.44 -2.95 5.65
N ILE A 232 4.24 -1.84 4.95
CA ILE A 232 5.25 -0.79 4.77
C ILE A 232 5.62 -0.17 6.13
N SER A 233 6.87 0.18 6.30
CA SER A 233 7.46 0.75 7.53
C SER A 233 7.45 -0.17 8.75
N GLN A 234 7.10 -1.45 8.59
CA GLN A 234 7.28 -2.48 9.62
C GLN A 234 8.70 -3.04 9.57
N MET A 235 9.16 -3.58 10.70
CA MET A 235 10.41 -4.34 10.77
C MET A 235 10.19 -5.78 10.34
N VAL A 236 11.17 -6.38 9.69
CA VAL A 236 11.26 -7.81 9.40
C VAL A 236 12.64 -8.33 9.77
N GLU A 237 12.73 -9.59 10.16
CA GLU A 237 14.00 -10.28 10.36
C GLU A 237 14.33 -11.11 9.13
N LEU A 238 15.53 -10.92 8.58
CA LEU A 238 16.03 -11.67 7.42
C LEU A 238 17.07 -12.69 7.90
N GLN A 239 16.89 -13.95 7.51
CA GLN A 239 17.84 -15.03 7.75
C GLN A 239 18.07 -15.80 6.43
N SER A 240 19.20 -15.53 5.80
CA SER A 240 19.67 -16.23 4.60
C SER A 240 20.73 -17.25 4.97
N SER A 241 20.57 -18.48 4.55
CA SER A 241 21.57 -19.52 4.73
C SER A 241 22.74 -19.40 3.75
N VAL A 242 22.50 -18.80 2.57
CA VAL A 242 23.49 -18.66 1.50
C VAL A 242 24.37 -17.43 1.67
N LEU A 243 23.78 -16.30 2.11
CA LEU A 243 24.49 -15.04 2.36
C LEU A 243 24.21 -14.51 3.78
N PRO A 244 24.82 -15.13 4.81
CA PRO A 244 24.61 -14.73 6.22
C PRO A 244 25.02 -13.27 6.51
N VAL A 245 25.87 -12.68 5.65
CA VAL A 245 26.27 -11.26 5.77
C VAL A 245 25.08 -10.28 5.70
N TYR A 246 23.95 -10.72 5.14
CA TYR A 246 22.73 -9.92 5.07
C TYR A 246 21.71 -10.27 6.16
N ASN A 247 22.04 -11.17 7.09
CA ASN A 247 21.15 -11.49 8.21
C ASN A 247 21.01 -10.31 9.16
N GLY A 248 19.77 -10.05 9.62
CA GLY A 248 19.47 -8.96 10.54
C GLY A 248 18.06 -8.43 10.39
N SER A 249 17.77 -7.39 11.15
CA SER A 249 16.47 -6.72 11.15
C SER A 249 16.48 -5.51 10.25
N TYR A 250 15.44 -5.36 9.42
CA TYR A 250 15.32 -4.33 8.40
C TYR A 250 13.94 -3.70 8.37
N LYS A 251 13.89 -2.41 8.07
CA LYS A 251 12.63 -1.71 7.76
C LYS A 251 12.18 -2.03 6.34
N VAL A 252 10.91 -2.37 6.16
CA VAL A 252 10.30 -2.56 4.85
C VAL A 252 9.95 -1.21 4.26
N ILE A 253 10.51 -0.87 3.11
CA ILE A 253 10.25 0.39 2.38
C ILE A 253 9.48 0.19 1.08
N GLY A 254 9.38 -1.04 0.60
CA GLY A 254 8.61 -1.36 -0.60
C GLY A 254 8.14 -2.81 -0.59
N ILE A 255 6.96 -3.03 -1.15
CA ILE A 255 6.33 -4.35 -1.28
C ILE A 255 5.74 -4.46 -2.67
N ASN A 256 6.05 -5.54 -3.37
CA ASN A 256 5.35 -5.92 -4.60
C ASN A 256 4.78 -7.33 -4.42
N HIS A 257 3.45 -7.42 -4.33
CA HIS A 257 2.73 -8.69 -4.37
C HIS A 257 2.26 -8.95 -5.80
N GLN A 258 2.57 -10.11 -6.33
CA GLN A 258 2.13 -10.46 -7.68
C GLN A 258 1.84 -11.96 -7.81
N GLY A 259 0.86 -12.29 -8.61
CA GLY A 259 0.58 -13.68 -8.90
C GLY A 259 -0.83 -14.00 -9.31
N THR A 260 -1.10 -15.31 -9.33
CA THR A 260 -2.40 -15.88 -9.67
C THR A 260 -3.02 -16.55 -8.46
N ILE A 261 -4.30 -16.25 -8.18
CA ILE A 261 -5.12 -17.01 -7.25
C ILE A 261 -6.31 -17.60 -8.01
N SER A 262 -6.42 -18.92 -7.96
CA SER A 262 -7.45 -19.69 -8.67
C SER A 262 -7.74 -20.99 -7.93
N SER A 263 -8.96 -21.49 -8.05
CA SER A 263 -9.32 -22.84 -7.61
C SER A 263 -9.09 -23.89 -8.69
N ALA A 264 -8.98 -23.49 -9.95
CA ALA A 264 -8.93 -24.39 -11.11
C ALA A 264 -7.52 -24.60 -11.66
N VAL A 265 -6.67 -23.58 -11.61
CA VAL A 265 -5.32 -23.62 -12.17
C VAL A 265 -4.28 -23.27 -11.12
N GLY A 266 -3.13 -23.91 -11.16
CA GLY A 266 -1.97 -23.50 -10.38
C GLY A 266 -1.41 -22.18 -10.92
N GLY A 267 -0.72 -21.43 -10.06
CA GLY A 267 -0.04 -20.20 -10.45
C GLY A 267 0.99 -19.78 -9.42
N GLN A 268 2.01 -19.07 -9.87
CA GLN A 268 2.97 -18.45 -8.95
C GLN A 268 2.29 -17.31 -8.21
N CYS A 269 2.60 -17.18 -6.95
CA CYS A 269 2.21 -16.02 -6.15
C CYS A 269 3.36 -15.72 -5.19
N ARG A 270 3.88 -14.51 -5.24
CA ARG A 270 5.08 -14.12 -4.52
C ARG A 270 4.98 -12.70 -3.97
N SER A 271 5.80 -12.44 -2.98
CA SER A 271 6.03 -11.10 -2.44
C SER A 271 7.50 -10.73 -2.64
N ILE A 272 7.74 -9.53 -3.11
CA ILE A 272 9.08 -8.96 -3.28
C ILE A 272 9.15 -7.77 -2.33
N PHE A 273 10.10 -7.83 -1.39
CA PHE A 273 10.31 -6.78 -0.41
C PHE A 273 11.55 -5.97 -0.74
N LYS A 274 11.47 -4.65 -0.57
CA LYS A 274 12.62 -3.76 -0.49
C LYS A 274 12.85 -3.43 0.98
N LEU A 275 14.03 -3.78 1.46
CA LEU A 275 14.45 -3.64 2.85
C LEU A 275 15.55 -2.58 2.96
N LEU A 276 15.34 -1.57 3.81
CA LEU A 276 16.31 -0.47 3.98
C LEU A 276 17.54 -0.94 4.75
N THR A 277 18.74 -0.72 4.18
CA THR A 277 20.02 -1.18 4.74
C THR A 277 20.68 -0.19 5.71
N GLY A 278 20.01 0.91 6.03
CA GLY A 278 20.60 2.05 6.75
C GLY A 278 20.62 1.95 8.29
N THR A 279 20.34 0.80 8.89
CA THR A 279 20.27 0.63 10.37
C THR A 279 21.51 1.11 11.12
N THR A 280 22.70 0.90 10.56
CA THR A 280 23.97 1.36 11.14
C THR A 280 24.15 2.88 11.09
N ILE A 281 23.50 3.55 10.13
CA ILE A 281 23.58 5.01 9.97
C ILE A 281 22.66 5.73 10.96
N PHE A 282 21.53 5.12 11.32
CA PHE A 282 20.52 5.77 12.17
C PHE A 282 20.66 5.43 13.67
N GLY A 283 21.61 4.57 14.07
CA GLY A 283 21.76 4.16 15.47
C GLY A 283 20.59 3.33 16.02
N GLY A 284 19.77 2.77 15.15
CA GLY A 284 18.56 2.01 15.46
C GLY A 284 17.30 2.65 14.87
N TYR A 285 16.17 1.94 14.92
CA TYR A 285 14.86 2.44 14.52
C TYR A 285 14.04 2.88 15.73
N LYS A 286 13.25 3.95 15.54
CA LYS A 286 12.31 4.47 16.54
C LYS A 286 10.89 4.04 16.19
N GLU A 287 10.19 3.37 17.10
CA GLU A 287 8.77 3.04 16.91
C GLU A 287 7.88 4.27 17.07
N VAL A 288 6.92 4.39 16.16
CA VAL A 288 5.92 5.46 16.17
C VAL A 288 4.53 4.82 16.20
N ASN A 289 3.80 5.05 17.28
CA ASN A 289 2.42 4.61 17.44
C ASN A 289 1.49 5.52 16.62
N GLY A 290 0.51 4.89 15.94
CA GLY A 290 -0.51 5.56 15.16
C GLY A 290 -1.74 5.96 15.95
#